data_84f97454dcdd67b88cf2178fe4768942
#
_entry.id   84f97454dcdd67b88cf2178fe4768942
#
_cell.length_a   1.000
_cell.length_b   1.000
_cell.length_c   1.000
_cell.angle_alpha   90.00
_cell.angle_beta   90.00
_cell.angle_gamma   90.00
#
_symmetry.space_group_name_H-M   'P 1'
#
loop_
_entity.id
_entity.type
_entity.pdbx_description
1 polymer ?
#
loop_
_entity_poly.entity_id
_entity_poly.type
_entity_poly.pdbx_seq_one_letter_code
_entity_poly.pdbx_strand_id
1 'polypeptide(L)'
;MEEIKQYLEHDYNVAVDAFNERDYRGFFRNIRPAIELLCKLLIHEFVSDEDLAEDIISGNVSIKKDRTSEQYIIENDFRRIQGSALAAILPWVYFYRHSDVAFSRIDQRKKRLKKGIETNAANLYQWYSTASELGSHTGASSMNDEKQALACATFFPGFFDFMKSNNVLSPSTMSFFDGLATFNFGNGRDELEEAKKKINDANAVIEKQQAAILAAKKLQLEAEKENAQMTQRTSEMEARLLEQQQEIDKLKKELENMAPVDTHEDIQEPIVINKNENSLLSALRVESDWDVDEESMDDDQLDLIERTIDKSMLVAGCAGSGKSVIAMHKAEQIAQQGEDVILIAFTKSLTGFMNVGKPIGPYRFYYHYQWLRQGMPSADYIIVDEIQDFTQEEIQDFMHAAKKHYMFFGDTAQSIYRQYGKQTLTIEEIAKLTGLNVLRLYNNYRLPRPVAKITQDYVGVNVDPYKERVYQNKEKNLPYIIYKSSVEEQIESISAIVRNNAGKSIGILLPSNELALNVSEELRKRDVGCQLKYSADATKDARYVDTLDFATMIPKIMTYHSAKGLQFDIVILPMYNGASDNESRKALYVAMTRTKHKLYVFYSTPKLAYPLSDVPTRLYLKNEE
;
A
#
# COMPACT_ATOMS: atom_id res chain seq x y z
N MET A 1 15.60 42.06 -10.60
CA MET A 1 16.26 40.94 -11.30
C MET A 1 17.79 40.93 -11.15
N GLU A 2 18.50 42.05 -11.40
CA GLU A 2 19.96 42.12 -11.25
C GLU A 2 20.44 41.86 -9.82
N GLU A 3 19.74 42.33 -8.83
CA GLU A 3 20.04 42.08 -7.42
C GLU A 3 19.90 40.57 -7.08
N ILE A 4 18.86 39.92 -7.61
CA ILE A 4 18.67 38.46 -7.44
C ILE A 4 19.83 37.69 -8.08
N LYS A 5 20.29 38.07 -9.27
CA LYS A 5 21.45 37.46 -9.94
C LYS A 5 22.71 37.60 -9.09
N GLN A 6 22.98 38.79 -8.53
CA GLN A 6 24.13 39.05 -7.69
C GLN A 6 24.16 38.18 -6.44
N TYR A 7 23.05 38.07 -5.73
CA TYR A 7 22.94 37.20 -4.54
C TYR A 7 23.00 35.72 -4.92
N LEU A 8 22.34 35.33 -6.02
CA LEU A 8 22.39 33.94 -6.51
C LEU A 8 23.82 33.53 -6.86
N GLU A 9 24.57 34.39 -7.58
CA GLU A 9 25.96 34.13 -7.90
C GLU A 9 26.82 33.98 -6.65
N HIS A 10 26.64 34.86 -5.65
CA HIS A 10 27.36 34.80 -4.40
C HIS A 10 27.09 33.46 -3.66
N ASP A 11 25.82 33.15 -3.39
CA ASP A 11 25.46 31.97 -2.61
C ASP A 11 25.79 30.66 -3.33
N TYR A 12 25.63 30.65 -4.66
CA TYR A 12 25.98 29.50 -5.48
C TYR A 12 27.49 29.27 -5.51
N ASN A 13 28.31 30.31 -5.68
CA ASN A 13 29.76 30.20 -5.70
C ASN A 13 30.30 29.77 -4.33
N VAL A 14 29.76 30.30 -3.23
CA VAL A 14 30.13 29.87 -1.87
C VAL A 14 29.75 28.37 -1.66
N ALA A 15 28.63 27.92 -2.22
CA ALA A 15 28.29 26.51 -2.17
C ALA A 15 29.27 25.65 -2.99
N VAL A 16 29.67 26.11 -4.18
CA VAL A 16 30.67 25.43 -5.01
C VAL A 16 32.02 25.33 -4.30
N ASP A 17 32.47 26.41 -3.67
CA ASP A 17 33.74 26.43 -2.91
C ASP A 17 33.67 25.42 -1.72
N ALA A 18 32.59 25.43 -0.95
CA ALA A 18 32.39 24.48 0.15
C ALA A 18 32.40 23.02 -0.35
N PHE A 19 31.78 22.76 -1.51
CA PHE A 19 31.80 21.43 -2.13
C PHE A 19 33.22 21.01 -2.52
N ASN A 20 33.97 21.91 -3.17
CA ASN A 20 35.34 21.68 -3.64
C ASN A 20 36.31 21.45 -2.46
N GLU A 21 36.04 22.09 -1.31
CA GLU A 21 36.77 21.91 -0.05
C GLU A 21 36.30 20.68 0.75
N ARG A 22 35.32 19.94 0.26
CA ARG A 22 34.67 18.78 0.92
C ARG A 22 33.94 19.12 2.23
N ASP A 23 33.58 20.38 2.43
CA ASP A 23 32.63 20.80 3.47
C ASP A 23 31.20 20.62 2.94
N TYR A 24 30.73 19.37 2.94
CA TYR A 24 29.41 19.04 2.37
C TYR A 24 28.24 19.63 3.17
N ARG A 25 28.43 19.90 4.45
CA ARG A 25 27.41 20.61 5.25
C ARG A 25 27.40 22.10 4.98
N GLY A 26 28.57 22.70 4.81
CA GLY A 26 28.73 24.06 4.29
C GLY A 26 28.08 24.20 2.91
N PHE A 27 28.31 23.21 2.02
CA PHE A 27 27.64 23.15 0.73
C PHE A 27 26.12 23.21 0.88
N PHE A 28 25.49 22.34 1.69
CA PHE A 28 24.02 22.34 1.85
C PHE A 28 23.50 23.63 2.49
N ARG A 29 24.26 24.22 3.38
CA ARG A 29 23.90 25.50 4.03
C ARG A 29 23.80 26.64 3.03
N ASN A 30 24.68 26.68 2.04
CA ASN A 30 24.78 27.74 1.05
C ASN A 30 23.98 27.43 -0.23
N ILE A 31 23.86 26.18 -0.65
CA ILE A 31 23.10 25.84 -1.85
C ILE A 31 21.57 26.03 -1.66
N ARG A 32 21.07 25.94 -0.43
CA ARG A 32 19.65 26.16 -0.14
C ARG A 32 19.17 27.56 -0.50
N PRO A 33 19.78 28.65 -0.02
CA PRO A 33 19.39 29.99 -0.43
C PRO A 33 19.62 30.22 -1.92
N ALA A 34 20.67 29.65 -2.52
CA ALA A 34 20.90 29.71 -3.97
C ALA A 34 19.73 29.07 -4.77
N ILE A 35 19.20 27.93 -4.33
CA ILE A 35 18.01 27.31 -4.97
C ILE A 35 16.79 28.22 -4.85
N GLU A 36 16.58 28.87 -3.72
CA GLU A 36 15.46 29.81 -3.55
C GLU A 36 15.60 31.01 -4.49
N LEU A 37 16.78 31.61 -4.57
CA LEU A 37 17.06 32.74 -5.47
C LEU A 37 16.94 32.32 -6.93
N LEU A 38 17.37 31.10 -7.27
CA LEU A 38 17.18 30.52 -8.60
C LEU A 38 15.70 30.41 -8.96
N CYS A 39 14.86 29.93 -8.05
CA CYS A 39 13.42 29.87 -8.27
C CYS A 39 12.81 31.27 -8.47
N LYS A 40 13.21 32.25 -7.68
CA LYS A 40 12.78 33.66 -7.85
C LYS A 40 13.20 34.20 -9.21
N LEU A 41 14.44 34.00 -9.63
CA LEU A 41 14.93 34.38 -10.96
C LEU A 41 14.11 33.74 -12.09
N LEU A 42 13.81 32.45 -11.98
CA LEU A 42 13.00 31.74 -12.97
C LEU A 42 11.55 32.25 -13.03
N ILE A 43 10.96 32.65 -11.90
CA ILE A 43 9.63 33.28 -11.90
C ILE A 43 9.68 34.60 -12.69
N HIS A 44 10.66 35.44 -12.47
CA HIS A 44 10.84 36.68 -13.26
C HIS A 44 11.09 36.43 -14.75
N GLU A 45 11.80 35.36 -15.09
CA GLU A 45 12.03 34.98 -16.50
C GLU A 45 10.74 34.43 -17.16
N PHE A 46 9.94 33.68 -16.43
CA PHE A 46 8.71 33.10 -16.96
C PHE A 46 7.55 34.10 -17.02
N VAL A 47 7.54 35.11 -16.16
CA VAL A 47 6.53 36.15 -16.09
C VAL A 47 7.16 37.47 -16.47
N SER A 48 6.84 38.00 -17.65
CA SER A 48 7.38 39.30 -18.15
C SER A 48 6.80 40.52 -17.44
N ASP A 49 5.78 40.36 -16.61
CA ASP A 49 5.16 41.39 -15.80
C ASP A 49 5.80 41.37 -14.41
N GLU A 50 6.54 42.45 -14.09
CA GLU A 50 7.38 42.53 -12.89
C GLU A 50 6.53 42.58 -11.61
N ASP A 51 5.39 43.29 -11.65
CA ASP A 51 4.46 43.38 -10.50
C ASP A 51 3.83 42.01 -10.21
N LEU A 52 3.41 41.28 -11.26
CA LEU A 52 2.86 39.94 -11.11
C LEU A 52 3.92 38.93 -10.60
N ALA A 53 5.16 39.04 -11.05
CA ALA A 53 6.26 38.20 -10.58
C ALA A 53 6.50 38.41 -9.07
N GLU A 54 6.53 39.66 -8.61
CA GLU A 54 6.69 40.02 -7.20
C GLU A 54 5.49 39.56 -6.36
N ASP A 55 4.28 39.67 -6.86
CA ASP A 55 3.07 39.18 -6.18
C ASP A 55 3.09 37.65 -6.01
N ILE A 56 3.57 36.92 -7.02
CA ILE A 56 3.76 35.47 -6.94
C ILE A 56 4.84 35.12 -5.91
N ILE A 57 5.99 35.78 -5.95
CA ILE A 57 7.12 35.55 -5.04
C ILE A 57 6.73 35.89 -3.60
N SER A 58 5.97 36.95 -3.40
CA SER A 58 5.46 37.39 -2.09
C SER A 58 4.31 36.53 -1.56
N GLY A 59 3.72 35.68 -2.42
CA GLY A 59 2.60 34.82 -2.07
C GLY A 59 1.26 35.57 -1.98
N ASN A 60 1.15 36.74 -2.60
CA ASN A 60 -0.12 37.48 -2.70
C ASN A 60 -1.04 36.86 -3.76
N VAL A 61 -0.44 36.18 -4.74
CA VAL A 61 -1.12 35.58 -5.88
C VAL A 61 -0.56 34.17 -6.11
N SER A 62 -1.41 33.21 -6.45
CA SER A 62 -0.99 31.89 -6.90
C SER A 62 -1.54 31.57 -8.28
N ILE A 63 -0.85 30.68 -8.98
CA ILE A 63 -1.31 30.15 -10.27
C ILE A 63 -1.80 28.72 -10.05
N LYS A 64 -3.03 28.44 -10.47
CA LYS A 64 -3.64 27.12 -10.41
C LYS A 64 -4.11 26.66 -11.77
N LYS A 65 -4.18 25.35 -11.95
CA LYS A 65 -4.83 24.75 -13.10
C LYS A 65 -6.34 24.63 -12.84
N ASP A 66 -7.15 25.33 -13.64
CA ASP A 66 -8.61 25.16 -13.59
C ASP A 66 -8.98 23.74 -14.04
N ARG A 67 -9.75 23.04 -13.21
CA ARG A 67 -10.17 21.66 -13.44
C ARG A 67 -11.13 21.51 -14.62
N THR A 68 -11.88 22.59 -14.94
CA THR A 68 -12.95 22.57 -15.95
C THR A 68 -12.42 22.91 -17.34
N SER A 69 -11.63 24.00 -17.43
CA SER A 69 -11.09 24.50 -18.71
C SER A 69 -9.72 23.96 -19.04
N GLU A 70 -9.07 23.28 -18.10
CA GLU A 70 -7.66 22.88 -18.16
C GLU A 70 -6.66 24.07 -18.34
N GLN A 71 -7.12 25.30 -18.22
CA GLN A 71 -6.28 26.50 -18.32
C GLN A 71 -5.61 26.82 -16.98
N TYR A 72 -4.51 27.55 -17.04
CA TYR A 72 -3.85 28.09 -15.85
C TYR A 72 -4.41 29.48 -15.56
N ILE A 73 -4.93 29.66 -14.36
CA ILE A 73 -5.60 30.90 -13.90
C ILE A 73 -4.86 31.46 -12.70
N ILE A 74 -4.95 32.79 -12.54
CA ILE A 74 -4.45 33.51 -11.37
C ILE A 74 -5.54 33.54 -10.30
N GLU A 75 -5.18 33.20 -9.07
CA GLU A 75 -6.03 33.37 -7.91
C GLU A 75 -5.33 34.22 -6.84
N ASN A 76 -6.05 35.07 -6.17
CA ASN A 76 -5.54 35.74 -4.98
C ASN A 76 -5.41 34.70 -3.86
N ASP A 77 -4.19 34.46 -3.43
CA ASP A 77 -3.89 33.53 -2.34
C ASP A 77 -2.96 34.22 -1.34
N PHE A 78 -3.48 34.40 -0.13
CA PHE A 78 -2.75 35.08 0.95
C PHE A 78 -1.80 34.15 1.71
N ARG A 79 -1.48 32.99 1.16
CA ARG A 79 -0.52 32.06 1.76
C ARG A 79 0.89 32.43 1.30
N ARG A 80 1.75 32.82 2.23
CA ARG A 80 3.17 33.01 1.95
C ARG A 80 3.77 31.74 1.34
N ILE A 81 4.12 31.81 0.06
CA ILE A 81 4.86 30.77 -0.63
C ILE A 81 6.35 31.05 -0.38
N GLN A 82 7.02 30.22 0.40
CA GLN A 82 8.45 30.39 0.72
C GLN A 82 9.21 29.09 0.49
N GLY A 83 10.47 29.22 0.18
CA GLY A 83 11.40 28.10 0.10
C GLY A 83 11.03 27.07 -0.97
N SER A 84 10.88 25.81 -0.58
CA SER A 84 10.60 24.72 -1.51
C SER A 84 9.30 24.90 -2.30
N ALA A 85 8.32 25.63 -1.77
CA ALA A 85 7.06 25.88 -2.46
C ALA A 85 7.24 26.73 -3.74
N LEU A 86 8.25 27.59 -3.81
CA LEU A 86 8.59 28.35 -5.03
C LEU A 86 8.98 27.40 -6.18
N ALA A 87 9.73 26.33 -5.89
CA ALA A 87 10.07 25.32 -6.90
C ALA A 87 8.82 24.55 -7.39
N ALA A 88 7.89 24.24 -6.50
CA ALA A 88 6.68 23.50 -6.84
C ALA A 88 5.76 24.25 -7.81
N ILE A 89 5.73 25.58 -7.76
CA ILE A 89 4.86 26.40 -8.63
C ILE A 89 5.50 26.73 -10.00
N LEU A 90 6.82 26.53 -10.18
CA LEU A 90 7.52 26.87 -11.42
C LEU A 90 6.86 26.32 -12.69
N PRO A 91 6.40 25.06 -12.77
CA PRO A 91 5.73 24.56 -13.95
C PRO A 91 4.42 25.32 -14.26
N TRP A 92 3.68 25.71 -13.23
CA TRP A 92 2.41 26.41 -13.41
C TRP A 92 2.65 27.87 -13.87
N VAL A 93 3.65 28.53 -13.32
CA VAL A 93 4.08 29.86 -13.74
C VAL A 93 4.52 29.84 -15.22
N TYR A 94 5.34 28.88 -15.61
CA TYR A 94 5.78 28.72 -17.00
C TYR A 94 4.58 28.47 -17.93
N PHE A 95 3.70 27.52 -17.60
CA PHE A 95 2.57 27.14 -18.46
C PHE A 95 1.45 28.17 -18.50
N TYR A 96 1.35 29.05 -17.52
CA TYR A 96 0.43 30.18 -17.56
C TYR A 96 0.72 31.09 -18.75
N ARG A 97 1.99 31.37 -19.03
CA ARG A 97 2.42 32.21 -20.17
C ARG A 97 2.60 31.40 -21.47
N HIS A 98 2.83 30.11 -21.37
CA HIS A 98 3.13 29.23 -22.51
C HIS A 98 2.02 28.17 -22.64
N SER A 99 0.78 28.64 -22.72
CA SER A 99 -0.41 27.76 -22.80
C SER A 99 -0.41 26.81 -23.98
N ASP A 100 0.20 27.19 -25.10
CA ASP A 100 0.40 26.35 -26.28
C ASP A 100 1.26 25.10 -25.98
N VAL A 101 2.22 25.18 -25.05
CA VAL A 101 3.03 24.07 -24.57
C VAL A 101 2.22 23.20 -23.61
N ALA A 102 1.45 23.82 -22.73
CA ALA A 102 0.64 23.12 -21.73
C ALA A 102 -0.41 22.19 -22.36
N PHE A 103 -1.05 22.64 -23.44
CA PHE A 103 -2.14 21.92 -24.10
C PHE A 103 -1.72 21.05 -25.30
N SER A 104 -0.44 21.01 -25.64
CA SER A 104 0.06 20.20 -26.74
C SER A 104 -0.05 18.70 -26.47
N ARG A 105 -1.15 18.06 -26.90
CA ARG A 105 -1.33 16.61 -26.81
C ARG A 105 -0.65 15.84 -27.95
N ILE A 106 -0.35 16.49 -29.06
CA ILE A 106 0.06 15.85 -30.33
C ILE A 106 1.55 16.02 -30.58
N ASP A 107 2.15 17.16 -30.22
CA ASP A 107 3.56 17.45 -30.49
C ASP A 107 4.48 16.80 -29.44
N GLN A 108 5.27 15.82 -29.86
CA GLN A 108 6.21 15.08 -29.01
C GLN A 108 7.30 15.99 -28.39
N ARG A 109 7.75 17.02 -29.13
CA ARG A 109 8.78 17.98 -28.66
C ARG A 109 8.23 18.81 -27.50
N LYS A 110 7.00 19.32 -27.65
CA LYS A 110 6.32 20.09 -26.59
C LYS A 110 6.00 19.24 -25.36
N LYS A 111 5.64 17.97 -25.55
CA LYS A 111 5.46 17.02 -24.44
C LYS A 111 6.75 16.79 -23.66
N ARG A 112 7.89 16.63 -24.35
CA ARG A 112 9.20 16.45 -23.73
C ARG A 112 9.61 17.70 -22.95
N LEU A 113 9.39 18.88 -23.52
CA LEU A 113 9.66 20.15 -22.85
C LEU A 113 8.82 20.29 -21.58
N LYS A 114 7.51 20.03 -21.65
CA LYS A 114 6.63 20.08 -20.49
C LYS A 114 7.11 19.14 -19.38
N LYS A 115 7.36 17.87 -19.71
CA LYS A 115 7.86 16.87 -18.76
C LYS A 115 9.21 17.30 -18.17
N GLY A 116 10.10 17.86 -18.97
CA GLY A 116 11.40 18.33 -18.51
C GLY A 116 11.29 19.48 -17.50
N ILE A 117 10.42 20.45 -17.72
CA ILE A 117 10.17 21.55 -16.78
C ILE A 117 9.58 21.01 -15.46
N GLU A 118 8.58 20.12 -15.53
CA GLU A 118 7.99 19.50 -14.35
C GLU A 118 9.02 18.67 -13.54
N THR A 119 9.88 17.92 -14.22
CA THR A 119 10.93 17.11 -13.58
C THR A 119 11.99 17.99 -12.91
N ASN A 120 12.46 19.03 -13.57
CA ASN A 120 13.46 19.93 -13.00
C ASN A 120 12.92 20.71 -11.80
N ALA A 121 11.67 21.15 -11.84
CA ALA A 121 11.02 21.80 -10.71
C ALA A 121 10.88 20.84 -9.50
N ALA A 122 10.51 19.59 -9.72
CA ALA A 122 10.45 18.57 -8.68
C ALA A 122 11.83 18.29 -8.06
N ASN A 123 12.89 18.27 -8.86
CA ASN A 123 14.26 18.11 -8.37
C ASN A 123 14.72 19.34 -7.55
N LEU A 124 14.44 20.57 -7.99
CA LEU A 124 14.73 21.78 -7.21
C LEU A 124 14.00 21.75 -5.86
N TYR A 125 12.74 21.34 -5.83
CA TYR A 125 11.98 21.14 -4.59
C TYR A 125 12.65 20.15 -3.65
N GLN A 126 13.04 18.99 -4.18
CA GLN A 126 13.72 17.94 -3.42
C GLN A 126 15.06 18.42 -2.85
N TRP A 127 15.90 19.06 -3.68
CA TRP A 127 17.21 19.55 -3.25
C TRP A 127 17.11 20.69 -2.24
N TYR A 128 16.13 21.57 -2.36
CA TYR A 128 15.85 22.58 -1.33
C TYR A 128 15.52 21.91 0.01
N SER A 129 14.65 20.91 -0.01
CA SER A 129 14.25 20.19 1.21
C SER A 129 15.42 19.44 1.85
N THR A 130 16.20 18.72 1.03
CA THR A 130 17.42 18.02 1.47
C THR A 130 18.46 19.00 2.05
N ALA A 131 18.67 20.13 1.38
CA ALA A 131 19.60 21.16 1.86
C ALA A 131 19.11 21.84 3.15
N SER A 132 17.81 21.98 3.35
CA SER A 132 17.23 22.47 4.61
C SER A 132 17.46 21.53 5.78
N GLU A 133 17.38 20.23 5.54
CA GLU A 133 17.64 19.20 6.53
C GLU A 133 19.14 19.10 6.88
N LEU A 134 19.97 18.82 5.88
CA LEU A 134 21.40 18.56 6.07
C LEU A 134 22.21 19.80 6.45
N GLY A 135 21.85 20.97 5.94
CA GLY A 135 22.49 22.26 6.26
C GLY A 135 22.22 22.73 7.70
N SER A 136 21.20 22.23 8.36
CA SER A 136 20.88 22.58 9.75
C SER A 136 21.75 21.82 10.79
N HIS A 137 22.38 20.71 10.39
CA HIS A 137 23.21 19.90 11.29
C HIS A 137 24.56 20.57 11.59
N THR A 138 25.00 20.52 12.83
CA THR A 138 26.33 20.98 13.28
C THR A 138 27.28 19.79 13.43
N GLY A 139 28.55 19.94 13.01
CA GLY A 139 29.59 18.91 13.12
C GLY A 139 30.25 18.57 11.78
N ALA A 140 31.12 17.54 11.77
CA ALA A 140 31.82 17.12 10.54
C ALA A 140 30.87 16.40 9.56
N SER A 141 31.13 16.55 8.25
CA SER A 141 30.37 15.87 7.19
C SER A 141 30.50 14.34 7.30
N SER A 142 29.40 13.64 7.04
CA SER A 142 29.36 12.18 7.00
C SER A 142 29.51 11.66 5.57
N MET A 143 29.76 10.36 5.40
CA MET A 143 29.77 9.71 4.08
C MET A 143 28.40 9.81 3.37
N ASN A 144 27.31 9.92 4.11
CA ASN A 144 25.98 10.14 3.52
C ASN A 144 25.85 11.58 3.03
N ASP A 145 26.38 12.57 3.75
CA ASP A 145 26.41 13.97 3.33
C ASP A 145 27.19 14.14 2.01
N GLU A 146 28.34 13.45 1.86
CA GLU A 146 29.11 13.40 0.61
C GLU A 146 28.31 12.87 -0.57
N LYS A 147 27.63 11.73 -0.42
CA LYS A 147 26.80 11.14 -1.48
C LYS A 147 25.66 12.08 -1.90
N GLN A 148 24.98 12.68 -0.95
CA GLN A 148 23.89 13.60 -1.21
C GLN A 148 24.41 14.90 -1.87
N ALA A 149 25.55 15.45 -1.41
CA ALA A 149 26.18 16.63 -2.00
C ALA A 149 26.61 16.37 -3.44
N LEU A 150 27.21 15.21 -3.73
CA LEU A 150 27.59 14.82 -5.09
C LEU A 150 26.36 14.73 -6.00
N ALA A 151 25.28 14.10 -5.55
CA ALA A 151 24.04 13.99 -6.32
C ALA A 151 23.39 15.36 -6.57
N CYS A 152 23.38 16.25 -5.58
CA CYS A 152 22.90 17.62 -5.72
C CYS A 152 23.76 18.44 -6.67
N ALA A 153 25.09 18.40 -6.53
CA ALA A 153 26.02 19.13 -7.39
C ALA A 153 25.93 18.70 -8.87
N THR A 154 25.73 17.40 -9.12
CA THR A 154 25.57 16.88 -10.51
C THR A 154 24.26 17.28 -11.17
N PHE A 155 23.24 17.67 -10.41
CA PHE A 155 21.96 18.13 -10.96
C PHE A 155 22.09 19.47 -11.70
N PHE A 156 22.84 20.45 -11.17
CA PHE A 156 22.84 21.82 -11.70
C PHE A 156 23.36 21.94 -13.13
N PRO A 157 24.48 21.33 -13.54
CA PRO A 157 24.91 21.38 -14.93
C PRO A 157 23.85 20.87 -15.90
N GLY A 158 23.24 19.73 -15.59
CA GLY A 158 22.15 19.15 -16.40
C GLY A 158 20.92 20.04 -16.47
N PHE A 159 20.58 20.70 -15.36
CA PHE A 159 19.48 21.67 -15.29
C PHE A 159 19.74 22.88 -16.19
N PHE A 160 20.92 23.49 -16.11
CA PHE A 160 21.29 24.66 -16.96
C PHE A 160 21.33 24.27 -18.44
N ASP A 161 21.91 23.12 -18.78
CA ASP A 161 21.92 22.58 -20.13
C ASP A 161 20.53 22.35 -20.70
N PHE A 162 19.61 21.81 -19.87
CA PHE A 162 18.21 21.65 -20.27
C PHE A 162 17.55 22.99 -20.58
N MET A 163 17.69 23.98 -19.69
CA MET A 163 17.10 25.30 -19.89
C MET A 163 17.61 26.00 -21.16
N LYS A 164 18.92 25.89 -21.43
CA LYS A 164 19.57 26.42 -22.66
C LYS A 164 19.09 25.71 -23.92
N SER A 165 19.19 24.38 -23.94
CA SER A 165 18.88 23.56 -25.13
C SER A 165 17.43 23.67 -25.57
N ASN A 166 16.54 24.07 -24.68
CA ASN A 166 15.12 24.24 -24.99
C ASN A 166 14.70 25.71 -25.13
N ASN A 167 15.66 26.67 -25.09
CA ASN A 167 15.38 28.10 -25.13
C ASN A 167 14.32 28.57 -24.14
N VAL A 168 14.39 28.07 -22.91
CA VAL A 168 13.41 28.35 -21.85
C VAL A 168 13.66 29.73 -21.23
N LEU A 169 14.89 30.24 -21.30
CA LEU A 169 15.33 31.45 -20.65
C LEU A 169 15.78 32.51 -21.69
N SER A 170 15.80 33.77 -21.26
CA SER A 170 16.36 34.85 -22.05
C SER A 170 17.87 34.68 -22.28
N PRO A 171 18.42 35.23 -23.38
CA PRO A 171 19.86 35.15 -23.66
C PRO A 171 20.74 35.72 -22.53
N SER A 172 20.28 36.78 -21.84
CA SER A 172 21.00 37.40 -20.73
C SER A 172 21.10 36.48 -19.51
N THR A 173 20.05 35.76 -19.20
CA THR A 173 20.04 34.78 -18.09
C THR A 173 20.78 33.51 -18.44
N MET A 174 20.76 33.09 -19.71
CA MET A 174 21.63 32.01 -20.18
C MET A 174 23.12 32.36 -20.04
N SER A 175 23.51 33.58 -20.43
CA SER A 175 24.90 34.07 -20.27
C SER A 175 25.32 34.19 -18.81
N PHE A 176 24.38 34.57 -17.93
CA PHE A 176 24.62 34.60 -16.50
C PHE A 176 24.92 33.19 -15.93
N PHE A 177 24.17 32.16 -16.32
CA PHE A 177 24.47 30.80 -15.90
C PHE A 177 25.79 30.25 -16.42
N ASP A 178 26.26 30.72 -17.58
CA ASP A 178 27.60 30.39 -18.10
C ASP A 178 28.76 30.98 -17.26
N GLY A 179 28.49 32.06 -16.53
CA GLY A 179 29.46 32.71 -15.66
C GLY A 179 29.55 32.11 -14.25
N LEU A 180 28.60 31.23 -13.84
CA LEU A 180 28.61 30.63 -12.51
C LEU A 180 29.80 29.67 -12.34
N ALA A 181 30.31 29.57 -11.11
CA ALA A 181 31.37 28.64 -10.76
C ALA A 181 30.96 27.17 -11.02
N THR A 182 31.96 26.34 -11.29
CA THR A 182 31.76 24.93 -11.63
C THR A 182 32.24 24.02 -10.51
N PHE A 183 31.48 22.94 -10.21
CA PHE A 183 31.87 21.93 -9.27
C PHE A 183 33.09 21.13 -9.77
N ASN A 184 34.06 20.91 -8.88
CA ASN A 184 35.22 20.08 -9.20
C ASN A 184 34.98 18.66 -8.63
N PHE A 185 34.70 17.74 -9.52
CA PHE A 185 34.43 16.33 -9.17
C PHE A 185 35.73 15.49 -9.04
N GLY A 186 36.92 16.09 -9.11
CA GLY A 186 38.21 15.40 -9.01
C GLY A 186 38.44 14.38 -10.14
N ASN A 187 39.15 13.28 -9.84
CA ASN A 187 39.38 12.17 -10.78
C ASN A 187 38.11 11.32 -11.07
N GLY A 188 36.97 11.72 -10.52
CA GLY A 188 35.67 11.05 -10.68
C GLY A 188 34.96 11.31 -12.00
N ARG A 189 35.67 11.76 -13.05
CA ARG A 189 35.06 11.90 -14.40
C ARG A 189 34.49 10.58 -14.90
N ASP A 190 35.19 9.48 -14.64
CA ASP A 190 34.74 8.14 -15.05
C ASP A 190 33.55 7.67 -14.21
N GLU A 191 33.51 7.98 -12.91
CA GLU A 191 32.36 7.72 -12.04
C GLU A 191 31.15 8.61 -12.38
N LEU A 192 31.40 9.85 -12.82
CA LEU A 192 30.37 10.78 -13.29
C LEU A 192 29.75 10.31 -14.61
N GLU A 193 30.56 9.83 -15.55
CA GLU A 193 30.04 9.25 -16.81
C GLU A 193 29.30 7.94 -16.57
N GLU A 194 29.75 7.11 -15.63
CA GLU A 194 29.04 5.91 -15.21
C GLU A 194 27.74 6.25 -14.49
N ALA A 195 27.73 7.27 -13.63
CA ALA A 195 26.52 7.76 -12.96
C ALA A 195 25.53 8.38 -13.97
N LYS A 196 25.99 9.17 -14.92
CA LYS A 196 25.15 9.68 -16.02
C LYS A 196 24.56 8.56 -16.85
N LYS A 197 25.33 7.51 -17.15
CA LYS A 197 24.85 6.33 -17.86
C LYS A 197 23.77 5.61 -17.06
N LYS A 198 23.97 5.39 -15.76
CA LYS A 198 22.97 4.79 -14.87
C LYS A 198 21.69 5.64 -14.77
N ILE A 199 21.81 6.96 -14.76
CA ILE A 199 20.66 7.89 -14.76
C ILE A 199 19.92 7.83 -16.11
N ASN A 200 20.64 7.78 -17.24
CA ASN A 200 20.01 7.64 -18.54
C ASN A 200 19.33 6.29 -18.72
N ASP A 201 19.94 5.21 -18.23
CA ASP A 201 19.35 3.87 -18.24
C ASP A 201 18.11 3.82 -17.33
N ALA A 202 18.15 4.43 -16.15
CA ALA A 202 17.00 4.56 -15.25
C ALA A 202 15.87 5.40 -15.87
N ASN A 203 16.20 6.50 -16.54
CA ASN A 203 15.23 7.33 -17.26
C ASN A 203 14.58 6.57 -18.43
N ALA A 204 15.34 5.77 -19.16
CA ALA A 204 14.79 4.91 -20.22
C ALA A 204 13.83 3.83 -19.67
N VAL A 205 14.11 3.29 -18.50
CA VAL A 205 13.21 2.36 -17.79
C VAL A 205 11.93 3.08 -17.34
N ILE A 206 12.06 4.29 -16.79
CA ILE A 206 10.93 5.13 -16.38
C ILE A 206 10.06 5.49 -17.58
N GLU A 207 10.64 5.84 -18.73
CA GLU A 207 9.88 6.12 -19.96
C GLU A 207 9.11 4.88 -20.44
N LYS A 208 9.73 3.71 -20.36
CA LYS A 208 9.09 2.45 -20.73
C LYS A 208 7.92 2.10 -19.80
N GLN A 209 8.10 2.31 -18.49
CA GLN A 209 7.05 2.13 -17.50
C GLN A 209 5.88 3.12 -17.69
N GLN A 210 6.19 4.39 -18.01
CA GLN A 210 5.16 5.40 -18.26
C GLN A 210 4.36 5.11 -19.54
N ALA A 211 5.00 4.56 -20.58
CA ALA A 211 4.31 4.13 -21.79
C ALA A 211 3.35 2.95 -21.50
N ALA A 212 3.77 2.00 -20.66
CA ALA A 212 2.94 0.90 -20.23
C ALA A 212 1.73 1.38 -19.38
N ILE A 213 1.95 2.34 -18.48
CA ILE A 213 0.88 2.96 -17.68
C ILE A 213 -0.13 3.68 -18.58
N LEU A 214 0.32 4.36 -19.63
CA LEU A 214 -0.57 5.05 -20.57
C LEU A 214 -1.41 4.05 -21.37
N ALA A 215 -0.82 2.93 -21.78
CA ALA A 215 -1.54 1.84 -22.47
C ALA A 215 -2.59 1.20 -21.55
N ALA A 216 -2.23 0.93 -20.29
CA ALA A 216 -3.16 0.42 -19.29
C ALA A 216 -4.33 1.37 -19.01
N LYS A 217 -4.07 2.69 -18.95
CA LYS A 217 -5.14 3.70 -18.81
C LYS A 217 -6.11 3.71 -19.98
N LYS A 218 -5.63 3.45 -21.20
CA LYS A 218 -6.50 3.40 -22.38
C LYS A 218 -7.45 2.20 -22.31
N LEU A 219 -6.92 1.02 -22.00
CA LEU A 219 -7.71 -0.21 -21.82
C LEU A 219 -8.75 -0.06 -20.70
N GLN A 220 -8.38 0.62 -19.62
CA GLN A 220 -9.28 0.85 -18.51
C GLN A 220 -10.45 1.79 -18.90
N LEU A 221 -10.21 2.85 -19.69
CA LEU A 221 -11.28 3.73 -20.16
C LEU A 221 -12.27 2.98 -21.06
N GLU A 222 -11.79 2.00 -21.81
CA GLU A 222 -12.63 1.11 -22.62
C GLU A 222 -13.48 0.19 -21.72
N ALA A 223 -12.88 -0.41 -20.70
CA ALA A 223 -13.59 -1.25 -19.72
C ALA A 223 -14.64 -0.48 -18.90
N GLU A 224 -14.39 0.79 -18.57
CA GLU A 224 -15.37 1.65 -17.90
C GLU A 224 -16.59 1.95 -18.78
N LYS A 225 -16.38 2.11 -20.08
CA LYS A 225 -17.50 2.27 -21.05
C LYS A 225 -18.33 1.00 -21.15
N GLU A 226 -17.68 -0.17 -21.17
CA GLU A 226 -18.37 -1.46 -21.20
C GLU A 226 -19.15 -1.71 -19.90
N ASN A 227 -18.57 -1.39 -18.75
CA ASN A 227 -19.25 -1.51 -17.46
C ASN A 227 -20.46 -0.56 -17.35
N ALA A 228 -20.35 0.67 -17.84
CA ALA A 228 -21.48 1.60 -17.88
C ALA A 228 -22.64 1.07 -18.77
N GLN A 229 -22.30 0.47 -19.91
CA GLN A 229 -23.29 -0.18 -20.78
C GLN A 229 -23.92 -1.41 -20.12
N MET A 230 -23.12 -2.21 -19.40
CA MET A 230 -23.65 -3.37 -18.65
C MET A 230 -24.57 -2.94 -17.51
N THR A 231 -24.22 -1.90 -16.76
CA THR A 231 -25.07 -1.35 -15.69
C THR A 231 -26.40 -0.86 -16.24
N GLN A 232 -26.40 -0.19 -17.39
CA GLN A 232 -27.62 0.24 -18.05
C GLN A 232 -28.50 -0.96 -18.48
N ARG A 233 -27.90 -2.01 -19.06
CA ARG A 233 -28.63 -3.24 -19.43
C ARG A 233 -29.20 -3.97 -18.23
N THR A 234 -28.47 -3.99 -17.10
CA THR A 234 -28.95 -4.60 -15.85
C THR A 234 -30.16 -3.84 -15.31
N SER A 235 -30.11 -2.51 -15.31
CA SER A 235 -31.24 -1.68 -14.89
C SER A 235 -32.47 -1.83 -15.79
N GLU A 236 -32.28 -1.97 -17.12
CA GLU A 236 -33.38 -2.26 -18.04
C GLU A 236 -33.98 -3.66 -17.82
N MET A 237 -33.15 -4.64 -17.44
CA MET A 237 -33.60 -6.00 -17.15
C MET A 237 -34.34 -6.08 -15.82
N GLU A 238 -33.88 -5.34 -14.79
CA GLU A 238 -34.58 -5.20 -13.50
C GLU A 238 -35.95 -4.55 -13.64
N ALA A 239 -36.07 -3.54 -14.51
CA ALA A 239 -37.35 -2.90 -14.81
C ALA A 239 -38.34 -3.90 -15.47
N ARG A 240 -37.87 -4.72 -16.43
CA ARG A 240 -38.68 -5.76 -17.05
C ARG A 240 -39.12 -6.87 -16.08
N LEU A 241 -38.23 -7.27 -15.19
CA LEU A 241 -38.53 -8.24 -14.11
C LEU A 241 -39.63 -7.71 -13.19
N LEU A 242 -39.57 -6.42 -12.84
CA LEU A 242 -40.60 -5.78 -12.01
C LEU A 242 -41.96 -5.73 -12.70
N GLU A 243 -41.99 -5.44 -14.00
CA GLU A 243 -43.24 -5.50 -14.81
C GLU A 243 -43.83 -6.92 -14.85
N GLN A 244 -42.98 -7.93 -15.10
CA GLN A 244 -43.42 -9.33 -15.09
C GLN A 244 -43.93 -9.78 -13.71
N GLN A 245 -43.28 -9.34 -12.62
CA GLN A 245 -43.74 -9.63 -11.27
C GLN A 245 -45.12 -9.02 -10.98
N GLN A 246 -45.38 -7.81 -11.44
CA GLN A 246 -46.67 -7.15 -11.29
C GLN A 246 -47.78 -7.89 -12.10
N GLU A 247 -47.43 -8.43 -13.27
CA GLU A 247 -48.36 -9.21 -14.10
C GLU A 247 -48.67 -10.57 -13.44
N ILE A 248 -47.67 -11.23 -12.85
CA ILE A 248 -47.86 -12.47 -12.07
C ILE A 248 -48.77 -12.23 -10.87
N ASP A 249 -48.57 -11.13 -10.15
CA ASP A 249 -49.38 -10.81 -8.97
C ASP A 249 -50.84 -10.46 -9.35
N LYS A 250 -51.04 -9.88 -10.54
CA LYS A 250 -52.35 -9.66 -11.10
C LYS A 250 -53.04 -10.98 -11.45
N LEU A 251 -52.34 -11.88 -12.13
CA LEU A 251 -52.84 -13.20 -12.50
C LEU A 251 -53.14 -14.09 -11.30
N LYS A 252 -52.32 -14.00 -10.22
CA LYS A 252 -52.61 -14.70 -8.94
C LYS A 252 -53.90 -14.21 -8.29
N LYS A 253 -54.18 -12.88 -8.30
CA LYS A 253 -55.42 -12.32 -7.80
C LYS A 253 -56.64 -12.74 -8.63
N GLU A 254 -56.46 -12.86 -9.94
CA GLU A 254 -57.50 -13.39 -10.82
C GLU A 254 -57.77 -14.90 -10.57
N LEU A 255 -56.71 -15.69 -10.26
CA LEU A 255 -56.81 -17.10 -9.92
C LEU A 255 -57.46 -17.33 -8.54
N GLU A 256 -57.19 -16.50 -7.55
CA GLU A 256 -57.79 -16.54 -6.22
C GLU A 256 -59.32 -16.25 -6.24
N ASN A 257 -59.79 -15.58 -7.26
CA ASN A 257 -61.20 -15.26 -7.48
C ASN A 257 -61.99 -16.36 -8.24
N MET A 258 -61.32 -17.41 -8.70
CA MET A 258 -61.95 -18.58 -9.33
C MET A 258 -62.12 -19.70 -8.30
N ALA A 259 -63.36 -20.11 -8.04
CA ALA A 259 -63.72 -21.09 -7.00
C ALA A 259 -63.00 -22.46 -7.15
N PRO A 260 -62.81 -23.20 -6.04
CA PRO A 260 -61.93 -24.37 -5.99
C PRO A 260 -62.50 -25.59 -6.71
N VAL A 261 -61.66 -26.22 -7.51
CA VAL A 261 -61.87 -27.60 -7.99
C VAL A 261 -60.86 -28.49 -7.29
N ASP A 262 -61.34 -29.36 -6.42
CA ASP A 262 -60.60 -30.46 -5.82
C ASP A 262 -60.04 -31.40 -6.87
N THR A 263 -58.72 -31.54 -6.95
CA THR A 263 -58.09 -32.78 -7.41
C THR A 263 -56.74 -32.93 -6.78
N HIS A 264 -56.64 -33.95 -5.92
CA HIS A 264 -55.37 -34.51 -5.46
C HIS A 264 -54.73 -35.26 -6.61
N GLU A 265 -53.53 -34.86 -7.02
CA GLU A 265 -52.55 -35.74 -7.66
C GLU A 265 -51.12 -35.18 -7.39
N ASP A 266 -50.31 -36.07 -6.82
CA ASP A 266 -48.88 -35.86 -6.57
C ASP A 266 -48.13 -35.64 -7.90
N ILE A 267 -47.58 -34.43 -8.11
CA ILE A 267 -46.59 -34.20 -9.14
C ILE A 267 -45.30 -33.77 -8.49
N GLN A 268 -44.33 -34.67 -8.53
CA GLN A 268 -42.92 -34.36 -8.25
C GLN A 268 -42.43 -33.39 -9.31
N GLU A 269 -42.02 -32.18 -8.88
CA GLU A 269 -41.36 -31.23 -9.74
C GLU A 269 -39.92 -31.70 -10.10
N PRO A 270 -39.48 -31.60 -11.36
CA PRO A 270 -38.13 -31.91 -11.72
C PRO A 270 -37.18 -30.76 -11.26
N ILE A 271 -36.16 -31.12 -10.54
CA ILE A 271 -35.06 -30.21 -10.13
C ILE A 271 -34.36 -29.69 -11.40
N VAL A 272 -34.59 -28.45 -11.74
CA VAL A 272 -33.81 -27.76 -12.78
C VAL A 272 -32.51 -27.29 -12.16
N ILE A 273 -31.43 -28.02 -12.40
CA ILE A 273 -30.07 -27.60 -12.06
C ILE A 273 -29.66 -26.47 -13.01
N ASN A 274 -29.78 -25.25 -12.57
CA ASN A 274 -29.24 -24.10 -13.25
C ASN A 274 -27.72 -24.05 -13.05
N LYS A 275 -26.96 -24.28 -14.11
CA LYS A 275 -25.48 -24.22 -14.15
C LYS A 275 -25.01 -22.78 -13.96
N ASN A 276 -24.89 -22.32 -12.74
CA ASN A 276 -24.12 -21.15 -12.38
C ASN A 276 -23.26 -21.47 -11.16
N GLU A 277 -22.04 -22.01 -11.40
CA GLU A 277 -21.11 -22.37 -10.33
C GLU A 277 -20.79 -21.21 -9.38
N ASN A 278 -20.85 -19.96 -9.88
CA ASN A 278 -20.68 -18.76 -9.07
C ASN A 278 -21.83 -18.53 -8.06
N SER A 279 -23.03 -19.00 -8.35
CA SER A 279 -24.16 -18.87 -7.41
C SER A 279 -24.06 -19.83 -6.23
N LEU A 280 -23.45 -20.99 -6.44
CA LEU A 280 -23.22 -21.98 -5.37
C LEU A 280 -22.14 -21.50 -4.40
N LEU A 281 -21.03 -20.95 -4.92
CA LEU A 281 -19.93 -20.41 -4.08
C LEU A 281 -20.36 -19.16 -3.30
N SER A 282 -21.25 -18.35 -3.83
CA SER A 282 -21.82 -17.20 -3.11
C SER A 282 -22.85 -17.60 -2.04
N ALA A 283 -23.45 -18.78 -2.16
CA ALA A 283 -24.40 -19.31 -1.19
C ALA A 283 -23.73 -20.05 -0.02
N LEU A 284 -22.52 -20.60 -0.24
CA LEU A 284 -21.71 -21.21 0.81
C LEU A 284 -21.11 -20.14 1.71
N ARG A 285 -21.51 -20.11 2.98
CA ARG A 285 -20.99 -19.16 3.98
C ARG A 285 -19.83 -19.77 4.74
N VAL A 286 -18.85 -18.92 5.10
CA VAL A 286 -17.74 -19.28 5.97
C VAL A 286 -18.25 -19.38 7.40
N GLU A 287 -17.90 -20.45 8.10
CA GLU A 287 -18.06 -20.52 9.56
C GLU A 287 -17.10 -19.52 10.23
N SER A 288 -17.51 -18.96 11.36
CA SER A 288 -16.69 -17.99 12.06
C SER A 288 -15.42 -18.65 12.63
N ASP A 289 -14.26 -18.21 12.19
CA ASP A 289 -12.97 -18.58 12.78
C ASP A 289 -12.74 -17.98 14.18
N TRP A 290 -13.65 -17.12 14.63
CA TRP A 290 -13.55 -16.34 15.87
C TRP A 290 -14.44 -16.87 16.98
N ASP A 291 -15.37 -17.74 16.65
CA ASP A 291 -16.26 -18.39 17.62
C ASP A 291 -15.57 -19.63 18.17
N VAL A 292 -14.55 -19.39 18.98
CA VAL A 292 -13.74 -20.42 19.62
C VAL A 292 -14.21 -20.57 21.05
N ASP A 293 -14.77 -21.73 21.37
CA ASP A 293 -15.20 -22.04 22.71
C ASP A 293 -14.02 -22.10 23.69
N GLU A 294 -14.21 -21.59 24.90
CA GLU A 294 -13.19 -21.61 25.96
C GLU A 294 -12.68 -23.04 26.24
N GLU A 295 -13.55 -24.07 26.10
CA GLU A 295 -13.16 -25.47 26.23
C GLU A 295 -12.09 -25.95 25.23
N SER A 296 -11.94 -25.25 24.10
CA SER A 296 -10.95 -25.55 23.07
C SER A 296 -9.64 -24.77 23.25
N MET A 297 -9.58 -23.86 24.22
CA MET A 297 -8.40 -23.01 24.48
C MET A 297 -7.40 -23.70 25.41
N ASP A 298 -6.13 -23.33 25.30
CA ASP A 298 -5.09 -23.81 26.21
C ASP A 298 -5.03 -23.00 27.50
N ASP A 299 -4.23 -23.51 28.46
CA ASP A 299 -4.06 -22.89 29.77
C ASP A 299 -3.53 -21.45 29.70
N ASP A 300 -2.60 -21.14 28.74
CA ASP A 300 -2.04 -19.81 28.54
C ASP A 300 -3.11 -18.84 28.00
N GLN A 301 -3.98 -19.30 27.10
CA GLN A 301 -5.08 -18.52 26.55
C GLN A 301 -6.17 -18.28 27.61
N LEU A 302 -6.55 -19.33 28.34
CA LEU A 302 -7.52 -19.24 29.43
C LEU A 302 -7.04 -18.33 30.54
N ASP A 303 -5.76 -18.43 30.96
CA ASP A 303 -5.17 -17.53 31.95
C ASP A 303 -5.27 -16.05 31.52
N LEU A 304 -5.10 -15.76 30.23
CA LEU A 304 -5.28 -14.41 29.71
C LEU A 304 -6.74 -13.95 29.73
N ILE A 305 -7.69 -14.82 29.41
CA ILE A 305 -9.13 -14.51 29.40
C ILE A 305 -9.64 -14.34 30.83
N GLU A 306 -9.22 -15.20 31.76
CA GLU A 306 -9.62 -15.16 33.15
C GLU A 306 -9.00 -14.01 33.95
N ARG A 307 -7.85 -13.46 33.48
CA ARG A 307 -7.22 -12.32 34.14
C ARG A 307 -8.18 -11.17 34.31
N THR A 308 -8.14 -10.56 35.48
CA THR A 308 -8.93 -9.37 35.78
C THR A 308 -8.63 -8.25 34.81
N ILE A 309 -9.63 -7.44 34.50
CA ILE A 309 -9.53 -6.30 33.58
C ILE A 309 -9.00 -5.03 34.26
N ASP A 310 -8.59 -5.11 35.52
CA ASP A 310 -8.17 -3.99 36.37
C ASP A 310 -6.74 -3.50 36.09
N LYS A 311 -6.09 -4.01 35.04
CA LYS A 311 -4.71 -3.62 34.65
C LYS A 311 -4.56 -3.62 33.14
N SER A 312 -3.74 -2.68 32.67
CA SER A 312 -3.28 -2.70 31.28
C SER A 312 -2.39 -3.91 31.02
N MET A 313 -2.42 -4.46 29.81
CA MET A 313 -1.62 -5.63 29.44
C MET A 313 -0.99 -5.50 28.04
N LEU A 314 0.13 -6.17 27.86
CA LEU A 314 0.82 -6.32 26.58
C LEU A 314 1.00 -7.82 26.32
N VAL A 315 0.34 -8.33 25.28
CA VAL A 315 0.35 -9.75 24.90
C VAL A 315 1.12 -9.93 23.61
N ALA A 316 2.14 -10.78 23.63
CA ALA A 316 2.88 -11.19 22.45
C ALA A 316 2.63 -12.66 22.13
N GLY A 317 2.66 -13.02 20.86
CA GLY A 317 2.54 -14.40 20.44
C GLY A 317 2.84 -14.59 18.97
N CYS A 318 3.22 -15.79 18.56
CA CYS A 318 3.50 -16.09 17.15
C CYS A 318 2.24 -16.04 16.29
N ALA A 319 2.43 -16.15 14.97
CA ALA A 319 1.31 -16.34 14.04
C ALA A 319 0.47 -17.56 14.42
N GLY A 320 -0.84 -17.37 14.55
CA GLY A 320 -1.76 -18.47 14.90
C GLY A 320 -1.87 -18.79 16.39
N SER A 321 -1.36 -17.95 17.29
CA SER A 321 -1.43 -18.17 18.74
C SER A 321 -2.76 -17.73 19.39
N GLY A 322 -3.73 -17.24 18.62
CA GLY A 322 -5.04 -16.84 19.13
C GLY A 322 -5.14 -15.40 19.65
N LYS A 323 -4.12 -14.55 19.48
CA LYS A 323 -4.13 -13.13 19.95
C LYS A 323 -5.42 -12.39 19.64
N SER A 324 -5.84 -12.39 18.38
CA SER A 324 -7.06 -11.69 17.94
C SER A 324 -8.32 -12.28 18.55
N VAL A 325 -8.37 -13.60 18.75
CA VAL A 325 -9.47 -14.29 19.44
C VAL A 325 -9.56 -13.80 20.88
N ILE A 326 -8.43 -13.78 21.60
CA ILE A 326 -8.38 -13.30 22.99
C ILE A 326 -8.75 -11.82 23.07
N ALA A 327 -8.28 -11.00 22.12
CA ALA A 327 -8.63 -9.57 22.06
C ALA A 327 -10.15 -9.36 21.93
N MET A 328 -10.84 -10.16 21.12
CA MET A 328 -12.30 -10.12 20.96
C MET A 328 -13.02 -10.63 22.22
N HIS A 329 -12.59 -11.75 22.81
CA HIS A 329 -13.15 -12.25 24.09
C HIS A 329 -13.00 -11.21 25.20
N LYS A 330 -11.84 -10.55 25.32
CA LYS A 330 -11.64 -9.46 26.29
C LYS A 330 -12.56 -8.27 26.04
N ALA A 331 -12.72 -7.85 24.79
CA ALA A 331 -13.65 -6.77 24.45
C ALA A 331 -15.09 -7.11 24.85
N GLU A 332 -15.52 -8.34 24.58
CA GLU A 332 -16.84 -8.83 24.94
C GLU A 332 -17.03 -8.92 26.47
N GLN A 333 -16.06 -9.49 27.18
CA GLN A 333 -16.05 -9.59 28.64
C GLN A 333 -16.17 -8.22 29.31
N ILE A 334 -15.40 -7.23 28.84
CA ILE A 334 -15.41 -5.86 29.35
C ILE A 334 -16.76 -5.20 29.10
N ALA A 335 -17.29 -5.33 27.89
CA ALA A 335 -18.59 -4.77 27.54
C ALA A 335 -19.75 -5.42 28.33
N GLN A 336 -19.70 -6.73 28.61
CA GLN A 336 -20.67 -7.44 29.44
C GLN A 336 -20.67 -6.97 30.91
N GLN A 337 -19.54 -6.43 31.39
CA GLN A 337 -19.44 -5.80 32.72
C GLN A 337 -19.98 -4.36 32.74
N GLY A 338 -20.49 -3.85 31.61
CA GLY A 338 -21.05 -2.52 31.48
C GLY A 338 -20.04 -1.41 31.25
N GLU A 339 -18.78 -1.76 30.94
CA GLU A 339 -17.71 -0.82 30.67
C GLU A 339 -17.69 -0.43 29.19
N ASP A 340 -17.27 0.82 28.91
CA ASP A 340 -17.09 1.30 27.53
C ASP A 340 -15.77 0.80 26.97
N VAL A 341 -15.80 0.06 25.86
CA VAL A 341 -14.62 -0.52 25.25
C VAL A 341 -14.57 -0.30 23.74
N ILE A 342 -13.38 0.03 23.24
CA ILE A 342 -13.05 0.12 21.83
C ILE A 342 -12.03 -0.94 21.49
N LEU A 343 -12.34 -1.77 20.50
CA LEU A 343 -11.39 -2.65 19.83
C LEU A 343 -10.91 -1.98 18.53
N ILE A 344 -9.60 -1.91 18.32
CA ILE A 344 -8.96 -1.32 17.14
C ILE A 344 -8.15 -2.39 16.43
N ALA A 345 -8.47 -2.64 15.14
CA ALA A 345 -7.67 -3.46 14.24
C ALA A 345 -6.88 -2.56 13.26
N PHE A 346 -5.74 -3.04 12.77
CA PHE A 346 -4.88 -2.25 11.90
C PHE A 346 -5.52 -1.95 10.54
N THR A 347 -6.15 -2.93 9.90
CA THR A 347 -6.68 -2.80 8.54
C THR A 347 -8.18 -3.00 8.43
N LYS A 348 -8.81 -2.34 7.44
CA LYS A 348 -10.21 -2.53 7.09
C LYS A 348 -10.53 -3.99 6.72
N SER A 349 -9.62 -4.69 6.04
CA SER A 349 -9.81 -6.10 5.67
C SER A 349 -9.86 -7.00 6.88
N LEU A 350 -8.99 -6.76 7.88
CA LEU A 350 -9.00 -7.51 9.13
C LEU A 350 -10.32 -7.28 9.90
N THR A 351 -10.77 -6.02 10.00
CA THR A 351 -12.06 -5.71 10.62
C THR A 351 -13.22 -6.40 9.88
N GLY A 352 -13.23 -6.39 8.54
CA GLY A 352 -14.23 -7.09 7.75
C GLY A 352 -14.21 -8.60 7.96
N PHE A 353 -13.02 -9.20 8.08
CA PHE A 353 -12.85 -10.62 8.35
C PHE A 353 -13.32 -11.00 9.77
N MET A 354 -12.98 -10.22 10.78
CA MET A 354 -13.39 -10.44 12.17
C MET A 354 -14.91 -10.32 12.39
N ASN A 355 -15.61 -9.62 11.50
CA ASN A 355 -17.07 -9.46 11.57
C ASN A 355 -17.85 -10.63 10.94
N VAL A 356 -17.16 -11.62 10.34
CA VAL A 356 -17.83 -12.74 9.69
C VAL A 356 -18.32 -13.77 10.72
N GLY A 357 -19.58 -14.12 10.62
CA GLY A 357 -20.20 -15.24 11.34
C GLY A 357 -20.66 -14.95 12.77
N LYS A 358 -20.15 -13.90 13.42
CA LYS A 358 -20.61 -13.49 14.74
C LYS A 358 -20.98 -12.00 14.73
N PRO A 359 -22.16 -11.59 15.20
CA PRO A 359 -22.43 -10.18 15.42
C PRO A 359 -21.38 -9.61 16.35
N ILE A 360 -20.88 -8.41 16.04
CA ILE A 360 -19.99 -7.67 16.95
C ILE A 360 -20.73 -7.57 18.29
N GLY A 361 -20.03 -7.93 19.37
CA GLY A 361 -20.54 -7.76 20.73
C GLY A 361 -20.88 -6.30 21.05
N PRO A 362 -21.38 -5.99 22.23
CA PRO A 362 -21.81 -4.65 22.63
C PRO A 362 -20.63 -3.68 22.83
N TYR A 363 -19.59 -3.78 21.99
CA TYR A 363 -18.41 -2.94 22.00
C TYR A 363 -18.21 -2.23 20.65
N ARG A 364 -17.46 -1.11 20.65
CA ARG A 364 -17.16 -0.36 19.45
C ARG A 364 -15.93 -0.97 18.76
N PHE A 365 -16.06 -1.28 17.47
CA PHE A 365 -14.98 -1.88 16.68
C PHE A 365 -14.60 -0.99 15.51
N TYR A 366 -13.33 -0.59 15.45
CA TYR A 366 -12.78 0.28 14.41
C TYR A 366 -11.58 -0.34 13.74
N TYR A 367 -11.38 -0.05 12.45
CA TYR A 367 -10.03 -0.07 11.92
C TYR A 367 -9.37 1.28 12.19
N HIS A 368 -8.03 1.31 12.32
CA HIS A 368 -7.28 2.45 12.82
C HIS A 368 -7.62 3.78 12.13
N TYR A 369 -7.64 3.81 10.78
CA TYR A 369 -7.95 5.02 10.04
C TYR A 369 -9.40 5.54 10.26
N GLN A 370 -10.33 4.64 10.52
CA GLN A 370 -11.70 5.02 10.90
C GLN A 370 -11.71 5.67 12.29
N TRP A 371 -10.98 5.11 13.25
CA TRP A 371 -10.86 5.67 14.59
C TRP A 371 -10.26 7.08 14.56
N LEU A 372 -9.18 7.31 13.77
CA LEU A 372 -8.60 8.64 13.54
C LEU A 372 -9.61 9.62 12.94
N ARG A 373 -10.35 9.21 11.89
CA ARG A 373 -11.34 10.08 11.22
C ARG A 373 -12.50 10.48 12.11
N GLN A 374 -12.82 9.70 13.11
CA GLN A 374 -13.86 10.01 14.09
C GLN A 374 -13.34 10.84 15.27
N GLY A 375 -12.14 11.38 15.18
CA GLY A 375 -11.54 12.23 16.19
C GLY A 375 -10.98 11.47 17.39
N MET A 376 -10.55 10.23 17.19
CA MET A 376 -9.91 9.39 18.21
C MET A 376 -10.78 9.25 19.47
N PRO A 377 -11.99 8.70 19.36
CA PRO A 377 -12.89 8.58 20.51
C PRO A 377 -12.24 7.80 21.65
N SER A 378 -12.40 8.30 22.88
CA SER A 378 -11.94 7.63 24.09
C SER A 378 -12.97 6.62 24.60
N ALA A 379 -12.50 5.68 25.41
CA ALA A 379 -13.29 4.67 26.09
C ALA A 379 -12.67 4.35 27.46
N ASP A 380 -13.39 3.61 28.30
CA ASP A 380 -12.80 3.10 29.54
C ASP A 380 -11.64 2.15 29.22
N TYR A 381 -11.80 1.33 28.17
CA TYR A 381 -10.78 0.39 27.71
C TYR A 381 -10.51 0.56 26.22
N ILE A 382 -9.22 0.58 25.85
CA ILE A 382 -8.75 0.53 24.46
C ILE A 382 -8.00 -0.79 24.24
N ILE A 383 -8.51 -1.59 23.32
CA ILE A 383 -7.86 -2.84 22.89
C ILE A 383 -7.32 -2.65 21.50
N VAL A 384 -6.05 -2.98 21.26
CA VAL A 384 -5.42 -2.83 19.94
C VAL A 384 -4.81 -4.16 19.52
N ASP A 385 -5.24 -4.65 18.37
CA ASP A 385 -4.62 -5.82 17.73
C ASP A 385 -3.57 -5.38 16.71
N GLU A 386 -2.53 -6.21 16.50
CA GLU A 386 -1.37 -5.94 15.63
C GLU A 386 -0.59 -4.67 16.03
N ILE A 387 -0.38 -4.46 17.34
CA ILE A 387 0.24 -3.24 17.90
C ILE A 387 1.63 -2.92 17.31
N GLN A 388 2.38 -3.92 16.83
CA GLN A 388 3.71 -3.74 16.22
C GLN A 388 3.70 -3.01 14.87
N ASP A 389 2.53 -2.68 14.33
CA ASP A 389 2.40 -1.93 13.07
C ASP A 389 2.20 -0.42 13.29
N PHE A 390 2.11 0.00 14.53
CA PHE A 390 1.87 1.38 14.90
C PHE A 390 3.17 2.10 15.29
N THR A 391 3.21 3.40 15.07
CA THR A 391 4.31 4.26 15.53
C THR A 391 4.22 4.52 17.02
N GLN A 392 5.28 5.08 17.59
CA GLN A 392 5.29 5.45 19.00
C GLN A 392 4.17 6.46 19.33
N GLU A 393 3.95 7.44 18.46
CA GLU A 393 2.92 8.46 18.63
C GLU A 393 1.53 7.82 18.61
N GLU A 394 1.25 6.95 17.63
CA GLU A 394 -0.02 6.24 17.52
C GLU A 394 -0.29 5.37 18.77
N ILE A 395 0.74 4.70 19.32
CA ILE A 395 0.63 3.92 20.56
C ILE A 395 0.31 4.82 21.77
N GLN A 396 0.96 5.99 21.86
CA GLN A 396 0.68 6.97 22.91
C GLN A 396 -0.76 7.51 22.79
N ASP A 397 -1.26 7.73 21.58
CA ASP A 397 -2.65 8.14 21.34
C ASP A 397 -3.64 7.09 21.88
N PHE A 398 -3.36 5.80 21.66
CA PHE A 398 -4.19 4.72 22.25
C PHE A 398 -4.14 4.72 23.77
N MET A 399 -2.96 4.94 24.35
CA MET A 399 -2.82 5.03 25.81
C MET A 399 -3.60 6.21 26.40
N HIS A 400 -3.56 7.36 25.73
CA HIS A 400 -4.29 8.56 26.15
C HIS A 400 -5.82 8.45 25.95
N ALA A 401 -6.27 7.69 24.95
CA ALA A 401 -7.68 7.46 24.69
C ALA A 401 -8.32 6.48 25.70
N ALA A 402 -7.52 5.67 26.40
CA ALA A 402 -7.97 4.77 27.44
C ALA A 402 -8.14 5.51 28.79
N LYS A 403 -9.37 5.61 29.30
CA LYS A 403 -9.66 6.27 30.58
C LYS A 403 -9.24 5.45 31.79
N LYS A 404 -9.30 4.09 31.66
CA LYS A 404 -8.90 3.16 32.71
C LYS A 404 -7.70 2.34 32.31
N HIS A 405 -7.84 1.45 31.32
CA HIS A 405 -6.79 0.53 30.91
C HIS A 405 -6.74 0.32 29.39
N TYR A 406 -5.59 -0.11 28.91
CA TYR A 406 -5.36 -0.52 27.52
C TYR A 406 -4.79 -1.93 27.46
N MET A 407 -5.12 -2.66 26.39
CA MET A 407 -4.67 -4.02 26.14
C MET A 407 -4.12 -4.11 24.71
N PHE A 408 -2.85 -4.42 24.58
CA PHE A 408 -2.14 -4.47 23.32
C PHE A 408 -1.75 -5.89 22.94
N PHE A 409 -2.03 -6.27 21.70
CA PHE A 409 -1.74 -7.59 21.16
C PHE A 409 -0.83 -7.46 19.94
N GLY A 410 0.26 -8.26 19.85
CA GLY A 410 1.17 -8.13 18.73
C GLY A 410 2.19 -9.25 18.53
N ASP A 411 2.94 -9.13 17.41
CA ASP A 411 4.01 -10.05 16.99
C ASP A 411 5.08 -9.30 16.21
N THR A 412 6.27 -9.13 16.77
CA THR A 412 7.39 -8.42 16.12
C THR A 412 7.78 -9.04 14.76
N ALA A 413 7.67 -10.37 14.62
CA ALA A 413 8.02 -11.07 13.38
C ALA A 413 7.08 -10.73 12.21
N GLN A 414 5.87 -10.23 12.50
CA GLN A 414 4.89 -9.82 11.51
C GLN A 414 4.89 -8.31 11.20
N SER A 415 5.87 -7.54 11.67
CA SER A 415 5.99 -6.11 11.36
C SER A 415 6.52 -5.91 9.94
N ILE A 416 5.65 -5.56 8.99
CA ILE A 416 5.95 -5.42 7.56
C ILE A 416 5.73 -4.01 7.01
N TYR A 417 5.30 -3.04 7.83
CA TYR A 417 4.95 -1.69 7.37
C TYR A 417 6.07 -0.66 7.52
N ARG A 418 7.29 -1.07 7.89
CA ARG A 418 8.47 -0.17 7.96
C ARG A 418 8.83 0.47 6.60
N GLN A 419 8.47 -0.15 5.48
CA GLN A 419 8.76 0.33 4.12
C GLN A 419 8.13 1.68 3.77
N TYR A 420 7.12 2.11 4.51
CA TYR A 420 6.40 3.37 4.24
C TYR A 420 6.91 4.56 5.06
N GLY A 421 8.17 4.51 5.52
CA GLY A 421 8.78 5.59 6.31
C GLY A 421 8.28 5.66 7.76
N LYS A 422 7.40 4.75 8.18
CA LYS A 422 6.95 4.67 9.58
C LYS A 422 7.98 3.91 10.42
N GLN A 423 8.46 4.54 11.49
CA GLN A 423 9.24 3.85 12.52
C GLN A 423 8.28 3.13 13.47
N THR A 424 8.05 1.85 13.21
CA THR A 424 7.27 0.99 14.10
C THR A 424 8.16 0.40 15.19
N LEU A 425 7.56 0.11 16.35
CA LEU A 425 8.26 -0.41 17.52
C LEU A 425 8.19 -1.95 17.57
N THR A 426 9.23 -2.57 18.11
CA THR A 426 9.22 -3.97 18.52
C THR A 426 8.39 -4.15 19.80
N ILE A 427 7.95 -5.37 20.09
CA ILE A 427 7.23 -5.65 21.35
C ILE A 427 8.05 -5.27 22.58
N GLU A 428 9.35 -5.45 22.56
CA GLU A 428 10.27 -5.07 23.64
C GLU A 428 10.38 -3.55 23.82
N GLU A 429 10.35 -2.80 22.72
CA GLU A 429 10.31 -1.33 22.76
C GLU A 429 8.95 -0.83 23.27
N ILE A 430 7.85 -1.48 22.87
CA ILE A 430 6.52 -1.18 23.39
C ILE A 430 6.43 -1.48 24.88
N ALA A 431 7.01 -2.60 25.33
CA ALA A 431 7.09 -2.92 26.76
C ALA A 431 7.83 -1.85 27.57
N LYS A 432 8.93 -1.32 27.03
CA LYS A 432 9.67 -0.20 27.64
C LYS A 432 8.86 1.09 27.65
N LEU A 433 8.17 1.40 26.56
CA LEU A 433 7.33 2.59 26.42
C LEU A 433 6.16 2.59 27.42
N THR A 434 5.53 1.43 27.59
CA THR A 434 4.32 1.27 28.43
C THR A 434 4.63 0.93 29.88
N GLY A 435 5.85 0.46 30.18
CA GLY A 435 6.22 -0.10 31.49
C GLY A 435 5.57 -1.45 31.82
N LEU A 436 4.96 -2.12 30.82
CA LEU A 436 4.27 -3.39 31.00
C LEU A 436 5.20 -4.58 30.80
N ASN A 437 4.94 -5.65 31.57
CA ASN A 437 5.53 -6.96 31.30
C ASN A 437 4.85 -7.61 30.09
N VAL A 438 5.64 -8.27 29.24
CA VAL A 438 5.12 -9.00 28.08
C VAL A 438 4.57 -10.35 28.51
N LEU A 439 3.27 -10.56 28.30
CA LEU A 439 2.61 -11.86 28.43
C LEU A 439 2.75 -12.59 27.09
N ARG A 440 3.13 -13.87 27.11
CA ARG A 440 3.47 -14.57 25.87
C ARG A 440 2.59 -15.80 25.63
N LEU A 441 2.11 -15.91 24.40
CA LEU A 441 1.41 -17.10 23.89
C LEU A 441 2.37 -17.91 23.03
N TYR A 442 2.57 -19.16 23.39
CA TYR A 442 3.61 -20.01 22.80
C TYR A 442 3.07 -21.02 21.78
N ASN A 443 1.78 -21.34 21.83
CA ASN A 443 1.17 -22.36 21.01
C ASN A 443 0.71 -21.81 19.66
N ASN A 444 0.77 -22.65 18.63
CA ASN A 444 0.27 -22.32 17.30
C ASN A 444 -0.87 -23.26 16.93
N TYR A 445 -2.07 -22.71 16.76
CA TYR A 445 -3.30 -23.43 16.44
C TYR A 445 -3.65 -23.42 14.95
N ARG A 446 -3.06 -22.51 14.18
CA ARG A 446 -3.42 -22.25 12.78
C ARG A 446 -2.60 -23.08 11.81
N LEU A 447 -1.29 -22.97 11.88
CA LEU A 447 -0.39 -23.47 10.85
C LEU A 447 -0.20 -24.97 10.93
N PRO A 448 -0.29 -25.70 9.80
CA PRO A 448 0.20 -27.05 9.73
C PRO A 448 1.66 -27.11 10.18
N ARG A 449 2.03 -28.12 10.95
CA ARG A 449 3.36 -28.25 11.54
C ARG A 449 4.51 -28.13 10.51
N PRO A 450 4.43 -28.73 9.30
CA PRO A 450 5.48 -28.58 8.30
C PRO A 450 5.58 -27.13 7.76
N VAL A 451 4.46 -26.44 7.56
CA VAL A 451 4.45 -25.05 7.13
C VAL A 451 5.07 -24.16 8.19
N ALA A 452 4.68 -24.32 9.45
CA ALA A 452 5.25 -23.58 10.57
C ALA A 452 6.76 -23.78 10.68
N LYS A 453 7.25 -25.01 10.47
CA LYS A 453 8.68 -25.31 10.48
C LYS A 453 9.43 -24.56 9.37
N ILE A 454 8.91 -24.57 8.14
CA ILE A 454 9.54 -23.86 7.02
C ILE A 454 9.54 -22.35 7.25
N THR A 455 8.41 -21.80 7.65
CA THR A 455 8.29 -20.36 7.85
C THR A 455 9.20 -19.83 8.96
N GLN A 456 9.38 -20.59 10.03
CA GLN A 456 10.22 -20.19 11.14
C GLN A 456 11.70 -20.43 10.90
N ASP A 457 12.09 -21.58 10.35
CA ASP A 457 13.48 -21.98 10.25
C ASP A 457 14.20 -21.38 9.03
N TYR A 458 13.46 -21.08 7.94
CA TYR A 458 14.05 -20.66 6.67
C TYR A 458 13.59 -19.27 6.20
N VAL A 459 12.32 -18.91 6.41
CA VAL A 459 11.76 -17.66 5.87
C VAL A 459 11.81 -16.51 6.86
N GLY A 460 11.43 -16.76 8.11
CA GLY A 460 11.29 -15.73 9.13
C GLY A 460 12.55 -14.94 9.43
N VAL A 461 12.38 -13.68 9.79
CA VAL A 461 13.45 -12.77 10.21
C VAL A 461 13.14 -12.29 11.63
N ASN A 462 14.07 -12.49 12.56
CA ASN A 462 13.88 -12.15 13.98
C ASN A 462 12.61 -12.78 14.59
N VAL A 463 12.30 -13.99 14.16
CA VAL A 463 11.25 -14.79 14.78
C VAL A 463 11.70 -15.09 16.19
N ASP A 464 10.87 -14.74 17.17
CA ASP A 464 11.16 -14.95 18.59
C ASP A 464 11.57 -16.42 18.82
N PRO A 465 12.75 -16.69 19.36
CA PRO A 465 13.23 -18.06 19.57
C PRO A 465 12.46 -18.68 20.74
N TYR A 466 11.25 -19.13 20.51
CA TYR A 466 10.54 -19.96 21.51
C TYR A 466 11.34 -21.23 21.76
N LYS A 467 11.71 -21.46 23.00
CA LYS A 467 12.53 -22.61 23.40
C LYS A 467 11.84 -23.95 23.16
N GLU A 468 10.50 -23.97 23.17
CA GLU A 468 9.68 -25.13 22.86
C GLU A 468 8.55 -24.72 21.92
N ARG A 469 8.65 -25.13 20.68
CA ARG A 469 7.64 -24.84 19.66
C ARG A 469 6.53 -25.87 19.76
N VAL A 470 5.48 -25.53 20.48
CA VAL A 470 4.32 -26.41 20.58
C VAL A 470 3.36 -26.08 19.43
N TYR A 471 3.09 -27.09 18.61
CA TYR A 471 2.12 -27.02 17.53
C TYR A 471 0.89 -27.81 17.92
N GLN A 472 -0.23 -27.13 18.08
CA GLN A 472 -1.51 -27.77 18.40
C GLN A 472 -2.27 -28.19 17.13
N ASN A 473 -2.02 -27.54 15.99
CA ASN A 473 -2.60 -27.97 14.73
C ASN A 473 -2.10 -29.38 14.37
N LYS A 474 -3.01 -30.34 14.28
CA LYS A 474 -2.74 -31.74 13.98
C LYS A 474 -2.45 -32.01 12.51
N GLU A 475 -2.69 -31.03 11.65
CA GLU A 475 -2.43 -31.13 10.21
C GLU A 475 -0.94 -31.37 9.93
N LYS A 476 -0.67 -32.45 9.21
CA LYS A 476 0.69 -32.87 8.83
C LYS A 476 0.98 -32.61 7.36
N ASN A 477 0.09 -31.92 6.66
CA ASN A 477 0.22 -31.65 5.24
C ASN A 477 1.50 -30.89 4.94
N LEU A 478 2.35 -31.49 4.08
CA LEU A 478 3.51 -30.81 3.56
C LEU A 478 3.04 -29.69 2.60
N PRO A 479 3.68 -28.52 2.59
CA PRO A 479 3.39 -27.53 1.58
C PRO A 479 3.88 -28.01 0.20
N TYR A 480 3.25 -27.47 -0.84
CA TYR A 480 3.60 -27.73 -2.22
C TYR A 480 4.48 -26.57 -2.74
N ILE A 481 5.69 -26.91 -3.24
CA ILE A 481 6.57 -25.95 -3.92
C ILE A 481 6.80 -26.49 -5.33
N ILE A 482 6.09 -25.91 -6.30
CA ILE A 482 5.87 -26.52 -7.61
C ILE A 482 6.48 -25.66 -8.71
N TYR A 483 7.31 -26.28 -9.53
CA TYR A 483 7.83 -25.68 -10.75
C TYR A 483 6.78 -25.76 -11.87
N LYS A 484 6.57 -24.67 -12.58
CA LYS A 484 5.80 -24.61 -13.84
C LYS A 484 6.63 -23.85 -14.87
N SER A 485 6.59 -24.29 -16.13
CA SER A 485 7.45 -23.71 -17.17
C SER A 485 7.04 -22.29 -17.55
N SER A 486 5.78 -21.92 -17.32
CA SER A 486 5.24 -20.61 -17.63
C SER A 486 4.22 -20.12 -16.59
N VAL A 487 3.88 -18.85 -16.69
CA VAL A 487 2.83 -18.23 -15.88
C VAL A 487 1.46 -18.82 -16.24
N GLU A 488 1.21 -19.10 -17.50
CA GLU A 488 -0.02 -19.72 -18.01
C GLU A 488 -0.27 -21.07 -17.35
N GLU A 489 0.77 -21.93 -17.25
CA GLU A 489 0.69 -23.21 -16.56
C GLU A 489 0.42 -23.05 -15.06
N GLN A 490 0.98 -22.01 -14.43
CA GLN A 490 0.67 -21.71 -13.03
C GLN A 490 -0.82 -21.35 -12.87
N ILE A 491 -1.34 -20.48 -13.74
CA ILE A 491 -2.76 -20.05 -13.69
C ILE A 491 -3.69 -21.24 -13.96
N GLU A 492 -3.31 -22.15 -14.84
CA GLU A 492 -4.10 -23.35 -15.09
C GLU A 492 -4.18 -24.26 -13.86
N SER A 493 -3.04 -24.49 -13.20
CA SER A 493 -2.98 -25.22 -11.92
C SER A 493 -3.80 -24.53 -10.84
N ILE A 494 -3.71 -23.21 -10.70
CA ILE A 494 -4.48 -22.44 -9.73
C ILE A 494 -5.98 -22.60 -10.02
N SER A 495 -6.38 -22.54 -11.30
CA SER A 495 -7.78 -22.74 -11.70
C SER A 495 -8.30 -24.11 -11.30
N ALA A 496 -7.48 -25.16 -11.49
CA ALA A 496 -7.81 -26.52 -11.08
C ALA A 496 -7.93 -26.65 -9.56
N ILE A 497 -6.96 -26.09 -8.80
CA ILE A 497 -7.02 -26.09 -7.32
C ILE A 497 -8.28 -25.42 -6.81
N VAL A 498 -8.65 -24.26 -7.37
CA VAL A 498 -9.86 -23.51 -6.98
C VAL A 498 -11.10 -24.36 -7.23
N ARG A 499 -11.25 -24.95 -8.43
CA ARG A 499 -12.41 -25.77 -8.77
C ARG A 499 -12.52 -27.01 -7.90
N ASN A 500 -11.40 -27.67 -7.60
CA ASN A 500 -11.38 -28.89 -6.80
C ASN A 500 -11.60 -28.65 -5.30
N ASN A 501 -11.56 -27.39 -4.86
CA ASN A 501 -11.70 -27.00 -3.45
C ASN A 501 -12.79 -25.93 -3.25
N ALA A 502 -13.90 -26.03 -3.98
CA ALA A 502 -14.99 -25.05 -3.99
C ALA A 502 -15.61 -24.76 -2.60
N GLY A 503 -15.52 -25.68 -1.65
CA GLY A 503 -16.04 -25.51 -0.27
C GLY A 503 -14.98 -25.03 0.74
N LYS A 504 -13.86 -24.49 0.28
CA LYS A 504 -12.76 -24.00 1.12
C LYS A 504 -12.49 -22.53 0.90
N SER A 505 -12.10 -21.82 1.95
CA SER A 505 -11.63 -20.44 1.83
C SER A 505 -10.25 -20.43 1.19
N ILE A 506 -10.10 -19.71 0.06
CA ILE A 506 -8.85 -19.68 -0.72
C ILE A 506 -8.32 -18.25 -0.80
N GLY A 507 -7.07 -18.07 -0.35
CA GLY A 507 -6.31 -16.83 -0.53
C GLY A 507 -5.22 -17.00 -1.60
N ILE A 508 -5.29 -16.20 -2.67
CA ILE A 508 -4.25 -16.12 -3.69
C ILE A 508 -3.48 -14.84 -3.42
N LEU A 509 -2.27 -14.99 -2.90
CA LEU A 509 -1.50 -13.88 -2.35
C LEU A 509 -0.28 -13.59 -3.22
N LEU A 510 -0.04 -12.31 -3.50
CA LEU A 510 1.01 -11.86 -4.41
C LEU A 510 1.88 -10.76 -3.78
N PRO A 511 3.12 -10.57 -4.26
CA PRO A 511 4.01 -9.55 -3.71
C PRO A 511 3.61 -8.11 -4.10
N SER A 512 2.86 -7.93 -5.20
CA SER A 512 2.48 -6.60 -5.68
C SER A 512 1.03 -6.51 -6.15
N ASN A 513 0.49 -5.30 -6.17
CA ASN A 513 -0.85 -5.02 -6.68
C ASN A 513 -0.97 -5.35 -8.18
N GLU A 514 0.05 -5.04 -8.98
CA GLU A 514 0.07 -5.32 -10.41
C GLU A 514 -0.11 -6.81 -10.69
N LEU A 515 0.64 -7.66 -9.99
CA LEU A 515 0.53 -9.11 -10.13
C LEU A 515 -0.85 -9.62 -9.66
N ALA A 516 -1.41 -9.02 -8.60
CA ALA A 516 -2.75 -9.38 -8.13
C ALA A 516 -3.82 -9.09 -9.18
N LEU A 517 -3.72 -7.93 -9.85
CA LEU A 517 -4.61 -7.58 -10.94
C LEU A 517 -4.48 -8.56 -12.10
N ASN A 518 -3.25 -8.80 -12.57
CA ASN A 518 -2.97 -9.70 -13.70
C ASN A 518 -3.50 -11.12 -13.45
N VAL A 519 -3.25 -11.67 -12.26
CA VAL A 519 -3.77 -13.00 -11.88
C VAL A 519 -5.29 -13.03 -11.85
N SER A 520 -5.93 -11.96 -11.33
CA SER A 520 -7.39 -11.84 -11.32
C SER A 520 -7.98 -11.86 -12.73
N GLU A 521 -7.38 -11.13 -13.67
CA GLU A 521 -7.81 -11.09 -15.07
C GLU A 521 -7.62 -12.45 -15.76
N GLU A 522 -6.48 -13.11 -15.54
CA GLU A 522 -6.21 -14.42 -16.14
C GLU A 522 -7.13 -15.53 -15.61
N LEU A 523 -7.50 -15.49 -14.33
CA LEU A 523 -8.48 -16.42 -13.76
C LEU A 523 -9.88 -16.17 -14.30
N ARG A 524 -10.29 -14.91 -14.48
CA ARG A 524 -11.58 -14.55 -15.09
C ARG A 524 -11.70 -15.03 -16.53
N LYS A 525 -10.62 -14.95 -17.34
CA LYS A 525 -10.60 -15.51 -18.71
C LYS A 525 -10.84 -17.02 -18.74
N ARG A 526 -10.63 -17.71 -17.63
CA ARG A 526 -10.83 -19.16 -17.43
C ARG A 526 -12.11 -19.48 -16.66
N ASP A 527 -13.04 -18.52 -16.57
CA ASP A 527 -14.30 -18.64 -15.86
C ASP A 527 -14.14 -18.99 -14.35
N VAL A 528 -13.03 -18.56 -13.74
CA VAL A 528 -12.82 -18.67 -12.32
C VAL A 528 -13.16 -17.33 -11.67
N GLY A 529 -14.31 -17.27 -10.98
CA GLY A 529 -14.73 -16.10 -10.21
C GLY A 529 -13.79 -15.86 -9.03
N CYS A 530 -13.39 -14.61 -8.82
CA CYS A 530 -12.53 -14.21 -7.71
C CYS A 530 -12.86 -12.79 -7.24
N GLN A 531 -12.61 -12.54 -5.97
CA GLN A 531 -12.70 -11.23 -5.35
C GLN A 531 -11.29 -10.63 -5.25
N LEU A 532 -11.16 -9.34 -5.54
CA LEU A 532 -9.88 -8.66 -5.64
C LEU A 532 -9.81 -7.49 -4.67
N LYS A 533 -8.69 -7.38 -3.96
CA LYS A 533 -8.27 -6.14 -3.33
C LYS A 533 -7.04 -5.59 -4.03
N TYR A 534 -7.21 -4.42 -4.63
CA TYR A 534 -6.19 -3.71 -5.37
C TYR A 534 -6.14 -2.25 -4.91
N SER A 535 -4.94 -1.75 -4.63
CA SER A 535 -4.70 -0.34 -4.32
C SER A 535 -3.56 0.14 -5.21
N ALA A 536 -3.88 0.98 -6.19
CA ALA A 536 -2.84 1.67 -6.94
C ALA A 536 -2.16 2.72 -6.04
N ASP A 537 -0.88 2.96 -6.26
CA ASP A 537 -0.04 3.85 -5.46
C ASP A 537 -0.66 5.25 -5.30
N ALA A 538 -0.67 5.77 -4.08
CA ALA A 538 -1.43 6.93 -3.63
C ALA A 538 -1.05 8.27 -4.30
N THR A 539 -0.07 8.30 -5.19
CA THR A 539 0.44 9.54 -5.80
C THR A 539 -0.20 9.93 -7.13
N LYS A 540 -1.01 9.04 -7.75
CA LYS A 540 -1.68 9.34 -9.03
C LYS A 540 -3.01 8.60 -9.11
N ASP A 541 -4.13 9.32 -9.02
CA ASP A 541 -5.51 8.83 -9.24
C ASP A 541 -5.73 7.38 -8.77
N ALA A 542 -5.66 7.21 -7.45
CA ALA A 542 -5.69 5.91 -6.81
C ALA A 542 -7.02 5.21 -7.08
N ARG A 543 -7.03 4.25 -8.00
CA ARG A 543 -8.14 3.31 -8.10
C ARG A 543 -8.01 2.30 -6.98
N TYR A 544 -8.89 2.41 -6.03
CA TYR A 544 -9.05 1.46 -4.96
C TYR A 544 -10.17 0.49 -5.37
N VAL A 545 -9.83 -0.77 -5.57
CA VAL A 545 -10.79 -1.85 -5.77
C VAL A 545 -10.77 -2.73 -4.52
N ASP A 546 -11.88 -2.86 -3.85
CA ASP A 546 -12.04 -3.76 -2.72
C ASP A 546 -13.41 -4.46 -2.87
N THR A 547 -13.39 -5.63 -3.47
CA THR A 547 -14.57 -6.48 -3.63
C THR A 547 -14.60 -7.63 -2.64
N LEU A 548 -13.75 -7.59 -1.60
CA LEU A 548 -13.62 -8.68 -0.64
C LEU A 548 -14.88 -8.82 0.22
N ASP A 549 -15.48 -9.98 0.15
CA ASP A 549 -16.54 -10.45 1.04
C ASP A 549 -16.07 -11.74 1.72
N PHE A 550 -15.72 -11.65 2.97
CA PHE A 550 -15.22 -12.78 3.75
C PHE A 550 -16.32 -13.75 4.19
N ALA A 551 -17.60 -13.40 4.01
CA ALA A 551 -18.72 -14.29 4.27
C ALA A 551 -18.91 -15.34 3.16
N THR A 552 -18.22 -15.21 2.03
CA THR A 552 -18.32 -16.13 0.88
C THR A 552 -17.08 -16.97 0.70
N MET A 553 -17.21 -18.13 0.04
CA MET A 553 -16.10 -19.03 -0.33
C MET A 553 -15.43 -18.65 -1.66
N ILE A 554 -15.84 -17.54 -2.29
CA ILE A 554 -15.19 -17.05 -3.51
C ILE A 554 -13.71 -16.77 -3.22
N PRO A 555 -12.75 -17.24 -4.04
CA PRO A 555 -11.33 -16.99 -3.84
C PRO A 555 -10.99 -15.50 -3.73
N LYS A 556 -10.10 -15.16 -2.80
CA LYS A 556 -9.67 -13.79 -2.54
C LYS A 556 -8.25 -13.58 -3.07
N ILE A 557 -8.09 -12.55 -3.90
CA ILE A 557 -6.80 -12.15 -4.47
C ILE A 557 -6.37 -10.83 -3.84
N MET A 558 -5.16 -10.79 -3.32
CA MET A 558 -4.60 -9.59 -2.69
C MET A 558 -3.07 -9.67 -2.54
N THR A 559 -2.47 -8.56 -2.11
CA THR A 559 -1.03 -8.56 -1.79
C THR A 559 -0.74 -9.22 -0.44
N TYR A 560 0.53 -9.64 -0.24
CA TYR A 560 1.03 -10.16 1.05
C TYR A 560 0.72 -9.21 2.21
N HIS A 561 0.87 -7.90 1.98
CA HIS A 561 0.56 -6.87 2.97
C HIS A 561 -0.95 -6.79 3.29
N SER A 562 -1.78 -6.87 2.27
CA SER A 562 -3.24 -6.82 2.44
C SER A 562 -3.81 -8.06 3.14
N ALA A 563 -3.10 -9.20 3.07
CA ALA A 563 -3.48 -10.45 3.71
C ALA A 563 -3.13 -10.51 5.21
N LYS A 564 -2.42 -9.51 5.72
CA LYS A 564 -2.04 -9.50 7.14
C LYS A 564 -3.27 -9.55 8.06
N GLY A 565 -3.20 -10.38 9.10
CA GLY A 565 -4.32 -10.66 10.02
C GLY A 565 -5.35 -11.67 9.49
N LEU A 566 -5.45 -11.88 8.17
CA LEU A 566 -6.39 -12.82 7.57
C LEU A 566 -5.92 -14.27 7.71
N GLN A 567 -6.82 -15.21 7.39
CA GLN A 567 -6.49 -16.64 7.32
C GLN A 567 -7.38 -17.35 6.30
N PHE A 568 -6.84 -18.41 5.70
CA PHE A 568 -7.48 -19.17 4.63
C PHE A 568 -7.20 -20.66 4.80
N ASP A 569 -8.15 -21.51 4.43
CA ASP A 569 -7.93 -22.95 4.40
C ASP A 569 -6.79 -23.31 3.45
N ILE A 570 -6.78 -22.64 2.31
CA ILE A 570 -5.76 -22.82 1.27
C ILE A 570 -5.13 -21.48 0.93
N VAL A 571 -3.82 -21.42 0.97
CA VAL A 571 -3.05 -20.27 0.48
C VAL A 571 -2.27 -20.67 -0.75
N ILE A 572 -2.35 -19.83 -1.78
CA ILE A 572 -1.63 -19.99 -3.04
C ILE A 572 -0.73 -18.76 -3.25
N LEU A 573 0.57 -18.99 -3.42
CA LEU A 573 1.58 -17.98 -3.69
C LEU A 573 2.10 -18.18 -5.12
N PRO A 574 1.49 -17.57 -6.15
CA PRO A 574 1.95 -17.71 -7.52
C PRO A 574 3.16 -16.81 -7.79
N MET A 575 3.87 -17.12 -8.87
CA MET A 575 4.97 -16.32 -9.42
C MET A 575 6.08 -16.01 -8.41
N TYR A 576 6.36 -16.95 -7.49
CA TYR A 576 7.44 -16.77 -6.53
C TYR A 576 8.78 -16.65 -7.26
N ASN A 577 9.49 -15.55 -7.00
CA ASN A 577 10.81 -15.26 -7.59
C ASN A 577 11.88 -14.91 -6.55
N GLY A 578 11.60 -15.18 -5.27
CA GLY A 578 12.53 -14.98 -4.17
C GLY A 578 12.18 -13.84 -3.24
N ALA A 579 12.87 -13.81 -2.09
CA ALA A 579 12.82 -12.75 -1.10
C ALA A 579 14.23 -12.59 -0.51
N SER A 580 15.03 -11.70 -1.09
CA SER A 580 16.47 -11.58 -0.78
C SER A 580 16.77 -10.63 0.38
N ASP A 581 15.92 -9.62 0.61
CA ASP A 581 16.04 -8.67 1.70
C ASP A 581 15.12 -9.02 2.87
N ASN A 582 15.37 -8.42 4.04
CA ASN A 582 14.63 -8.70 5.26
C ASN A 582 13.14 -8.35 5.15
N GLU A 583 12.78 -7.31 4.41
CA GLU A 583 11.40 -6.86 4.30
C GLU A 583 10.59 -7.80 3.39
N SER A 584 11.17 -8.18 2.24
CA SER A 584 10.57 -9.19 1.35
C SER A 584 10.38 -10.53 2.08
N ARG A 585 11.35 -10.93 2.91
CA ARG A 585 11.27 -12.14 3.73
C ARG A 585 10.15 -12.08 4.76
N LYS A 586 9.99 -10.95 5.45
CA LYS A 586 8.89 -10.75 6.39
C LYS A 586 7.54 -10.76 5.69
N ALA A 587 7.42 -10.13 4.51
CA ALA A 587 6.21 -10.16 3.73
C ALA A 587 5.85 -11.59 3.28
N LEU A 588 6.84 -12.37 2.83
CA LEU A 588 6.68 -13.79 2.49
C LEU A 588 6.27 -14.60 3.74
N TYR A 589 6.92 -14.37 4.89
CA TYR A 589 6.56 -14.99 6.16
C TYR A 589 5.09 -14.73 6.51
N VAL A 590 4.64 -13.47 6.42
CA VAL A 590 3.24 -13.11 6.64
C VAL A 590 2.33 -13.87 5.68
N ALA A 591 2.62 -13.92 4.39
CA ALA A 591 1.79 -14.60 3.39
C ALA A 591 1.67 -16.11 3.67
N MET A 592 2.79 -16.79 3.91
CA MET A 592 2.82 -18.23 4.20
C MET A 592 2.08 -18.57 5.51
N THR A 593 2.14 -17.68 6.51
CA THR A 593 1.48 -17.88 7.81
C THR A 593 -0.04 -17.62 7.78
N ARG A 594 -0.62 -17.31 6.62
CA ARG A 594 -2.09 -17.20 6.45
C ARG A 594 -2.79 -18.56 6.27
N THR A 595 -2.02 -19.64 6.12
CA THR A 595 -2.48 -20.99 5.80
C THR A 595 -3.05 -21.72 7.04
N LYS A 596 -4.22 -22.36 6.88
CA LYS A 596 -4.80 -23.28 7.89
C LYS A 596 -4.56 -24.77 7.52
N HIS A 597 -4.67 -25.12 6.24
CA HIS A 597 -4.59 -26.52 5.81
C HIS A 597 -3.54 -26.77 4.73
N LYS A 598 -3.60 -26.07 3.58
CA LYS A 598 -2.71 -26.30 2.44
C LYS A 598 -2.02 -25.03 1.97
N LEU A 599 -0.74 -25.13 1.69
CA LEU A 599 0.07 -24.04 1.11
C LEU A 599 0.64 -24.50 -0.23
N TYR A 600 0.40 -23.71 -1.27
CA TYR A 600 0.97 -23.88 -2.61
C TYR A 600 1.87 -22.69 -2.94
N VAL A 601 3.08 -22.96 -3.39
CA VAL A 601 4.01 -21.95 -3.90
C VAL A 601 4.39 -22.36 -5.32
N PHE A 602 4.11 -21.50 -6.29
CA PHE A 602 4.45 -21.73 -7.70
C PHE A 602 5.61 -20.83 -8.14
N TYR A 603 6.55 -21.38 -8.89
CA TYR A 603 7.66 -20.64 -9.47
C TYR A 603 7.94 -21.09 -10.90
N SER A 604 8.51 -20.17 -11.74
CA SER A 604 8.90 -20.47 -13.13
C SER A 604 10.38 -20.19 -13.40
N THR A 605 11.15 -19.82 -12.38
CA THR A 605 12.59 -19.62 -12.51
C THR A 605 13.29 -20.99 -12.64
N PRO A 606 14.43 -21.10 -13.37
CA PRO A 606 15.13 -22.38 -13.56
C PRO A 606 15.59 -23.05 -12.25
N LYS A 607 15.75 -22.24 -11.19
CA LYS A 607 16.05 -22.70 -9.84
C LYS A 607 15.12 -22.01 -8.86
N LEU A 608 14.69 -22.75 -7.84
CA LEU A 608 13.93 -22.18 -6.73
C LEU A 608 14.77 -21.08 -6.05
N ALA A 609 14.18 -19.91 -5.90
CA ALA A 609 14.88 -18.75 -5.35
C ALA A 609 14.94 -18.77 -3.81
N TYR A 610 15.92 -18.04 -3.25
CA TYR A 610 16.07 -17.85 -1.81
C TYR A 610 14.86 -17.09 -1.23
N PRO A 611 14.40 -17.39 0.01
CA PRO A 611 14.92 -18.36 0.98
C PRO A 611 14.39 -19.80 0.80
N LEU A 612 13.44 -20.05 -0.09
CA LEU A 612 12.86 -21.38 -0.26
C LEU A 612 13.83 -22.39 -0.88
N SER A 613 14.87 -21.94 -1.58
CA SER A 613 15.96 -22.78 -2.08
C SER A 613 16.70 -23.54 -0.97
N ASP A 614 16.74 -22.99 0.23
CA ASP A 614 17.44 -23.54 1.38
C ASP A 614 16.61 -24.58 2.15
N VAL A 615 15.31 -24.70 1.80
CA VAL A 615 14.39 -25.64 2.43
C VAL A 615 14.71 -27.06 1.95
N PRO A 616 14.99 -28.03 2.85
CA PRO A 616 15.20 -29.41 2.47
C PRO A 616 13.99 -30.00 1.74
N THR A 617 14.22 -30.73 0.65
CA THR A 617 13.16 -31.28 -0.21
C THR A 617 12.22 -32.26 0.51
N ARG A 618 12.63 -32.83 1.65
CA ARG A 618 11.79 -33.69 2.49
C ARG A 618 10.68 -32.90 3.23
N LEU A 619 10.73 -31.57 3.24
CA LEU A 619 9.76 -30.71 3.95
C LEU A 619 8.67 -30.16 3.03
N TYR A 620 8.69 -30.47 1.75
CA TYR A 620 7.66 -30.04 0.80
C TYR A 620 7.47 -31.04 -0.34
N LEU A 621 6.34 -30.94 -1.02
CA LEU A 621 5.98 -31.72 -2.21
C LEU A 621 6.28 -30.90 -3.46
N LYS A 622 6.74 -31.56 -4.54
CA LYS A 622 7.10 -30.93 -5.83
C LYS A 622 6.01 -31.02 -6.88
N ASN A 623 5.06 -31.93 -6.70
CA ASN A 623 3.98 -32.18 -7.65
C ASN A 623 2.63 -31.99 -6.92
N GLU A 624 1.63 -31.57 -7.68
CA GLU A 624 0.24 -31.61 -7.25
C GLU A 624 -0.21 -33.09 -7.15
N GLU A 625 -1.04 -33.42 -6.17
CA GLU A 625 -1.70 -34.72 -6.07
C GLU A 625 -2.80 -34.82 -7.11
#